data_9afba6ce29a55ecc02f89d42208d0745
#
_entry.id   9afba6ce29a55ecc02f89d42208d0745
#
_cell.length_a   1.000
_cell.length_b   1.000
_cell.length_c   1.000
_cell.angle_alpha   90.00
_cell.angle_beta   90.00
_cell.angle_gamma   90.00
#
_symmetry.space_group_name_H-M   'P 1'
#
loop_
_entity.id
_entity.type
_entity.pdbx_description
1 polymer ?
#
loop_
_entity_poly.entity_id
_entity_poly.type
_entity_poly.pdbx_seq_one_letter_code
_entity_poly.pdbx_strand_id
1 'polypeptide(L)'
;MKAGDGWDLKVDSALALIAQTDVNAYIRVIDVCQVVDFWISPYSSNTVSQDGGTIFIATGDVKMNSINNLACVIVHESLHLYYLLHPVEQSQDEEELKCYIYELDFIKKLPTPEPWLQANAIEQLHKLTRLTKTKQNE
;
A
#
# COMPACT_ATOMS: atom_id res chain seq x y z
N MET A 1 -12.59 10.89 4.04
CA MET A 1 -11.97 9.63 4.49
C MET A 1 -11.88 9.62 6.00
N LYS A 2 -12.26 8.51 6.65
CA LYS A 2 -12.17 8.37 8.12
C LYS A 2 -10.96 7.52 8.49
N ALA A 3 -10.33 7.84 9.62
CA ALA A 3 -9.26 7.06 10.22
C ALA A 3 -9.60 6.74 11.67
N GLY A 4 -8.95 5.71 12.24
CA GLY A 4 -9.11 5.35 13.65
C GLY A 4 -8.53 6.38 14.61
N ASP A 5 -8.88 6.26 15.88
CA ASP A 5 -8.48 7.20 16.92
C ASP A 5 -6.97 7.41 16.98
N GLY A 6 -6.55 8.66 17.07
CA GLY A 6 -5.15 9.05 17.21
C GLY A 6 -4.33 9.01 15.92
N TRP A 7 -4.90 8.52 14.82
CA TRP A 7 -4.19 8.38 13.54
C TRP A 7 -4.66 9.37 12.47
N ASP A 8 -5.72 10.13 12.74
CA ASP A 8 -6.31 11.05 11.75
C ASP A 8 -5.28 12.03 11.18
N LEU A 9 -4.46 12.65 12.03
CA LEU A 9 -3.44 13.59 11.59
C LEU A 9 -2.35 12.94 10.74
N LYS A 10 -1.97 11.70 11.09
CA LYS A 10 -0.98 10.96 10.31
C LYS A 10 -1.52 10.59 8.93
N VAL A 11 -2.77 10.17 8.85
CA VAL A 11 -3.42 9.88 7.56
C VAL A 11 -3.55 11.16 6.73
N ASP A 12 -3.97 12.26 7.32
CA ASP A 12 -4.05 13.54 6.61
C ASP A 12 -2.68 13.95 6.05
N SER A 13 -1.61 13.80 6.85
CA SER A 13 -0.25 14.09 6.41
C SER A 13 0.19 13.16 5.28
N ALA A 14 -0.14 11.87 5.37
CA ALA A 14 0.19 10.90 4.33
C ALA A 14 -0.56 11.20 3.04
N LEU A 15 -1.84 11.55 3.11
CA LEU A 15 -2.64 11.91 1.93
C LEU A 15 -2.11 13.17 1.27
N ALA A 16 -1.72 14.19 2.06
CA ALA A 16 -1.12 15.41 1.54
C ALA A 16 0.20 15.09 0.82
N LEU A 17 1.01 14.21 1.40
CA LEU A 17 2.27 13.77 0.79
C LEU A 17 2.02 13.05 -0.54
N ILE A 18 1.02 12.16 -0.60
CA ILE A 18 0.66 11.46 -1.83
C ILE A 18 0.24 12.47 -2.90
N ALA A 19 -0.61 13.43 -2.56
CA ALA A 19 -1.09 14.44 -3.50
C ALA A 19 0.05 15.28 -4.08
N GLN A 20 1.04 15.61 -3.26
CA GLN A 20 2.21 16.41 -3.68
C GLN A 20 3.21 15.59 -4.49
N THR A 21 3.29 14.29 -4.24
CA THR A 21 4.30 13.40 -4.82
C THR A 21 3.82 12.81 -6.16
N ASP A 22 2.58 12.36 -6.23
CA ASP A 22 2.02 11.67 -7.40
C ASP A 22 0.52 11.89 -7.43
N VAL A 23 0.08 12.86 -8.23
CA VAL A 23 -1.34 13.23 -8.31
C VAL A 23 -2.21 12.05 -8.80
N ASN A 24 -1.69 11.21 -9.68
CA ASN A 24 -2.44 10.06 -10.19
C ASN A 24 -2.65 9.01 -9.09
N ALA A 25 -1.64 8.78 -8.26
CA ALA A 25 -1.77 7.90 -7.10
C ALA A 25 -2.79 8.47 -6.10
N TYR A 26 -2.77 9.77 -5.86
CA TYR A 26 -3.74 10.44 -5.00
C TYR A 26 -5.18 10.27 -5.51
N ILE A 27 -5.40 10.51 -6.81
CA ILE A 27 -6.72 10.36 -7.42
C ILE A 27 -7.21 8.91 -7.24
N ARG A 28 -6.35 7.93 -7.44
CA ARG A 28 -6.72 6.52 -7.22
C ARG A 28 -7.14 6.25 -5.79
N VAL A 29 -6.36 6.73 -4.82
CA VAL A 29 -6.70 6.56 -3.40
C VAL A 29 -8.10 7.13 -3.11
N ILE A 30 -8.36 8.36 -3.56
CA ILE A 30 -9.65 9.02 -3.32
C ILE A 30 -10.80 8.28 -4.00
N ASP A 31 -10.56 7.74 -5.19
CA ASP A 31 -11.61 7.03 -5.94
C ASP A 31 -12.00 5.69 -5.32
N VAL A 32 -11.06 4.97 -4.71
CA VAL A 32 -11.29 3.59 -4.26
C VAL A 32 -11.36 3.43 -2.75
N CYS A 33 -10.78 4.35 -1.98
CA CYS A 33 -10.68 4.23 -0.53
C CYS A 33 -11.64 5.20 0.16
N GLN A 34 -12.54 4.67 0.99
CA GLN A 34 -13.48 5.45 1.76
C GLN A 34 -13.04 5.60 3.22
N VAL A 35 -12.38 4.57 3.76
CA VAL A 35 -11.98 4.50 5.16
C VAL A 35 -10.58 3.92 5.28
N VAL A 36 -9.76 4.54 6.12
CA VAL A 36 -8.51 3.92 6.60
C VAL A 36 -8.75 3.58 8.06
N ASP A 37 -8.66 2.31 8.40
CA ASP A 37 -8.85 1.81 9.75
C ASP A 37 -7.55 1.19 10.26
N PHE A 38 -7.42 1.09 11.57
CA PHE A 38 -6.19 0.65 12.22
C PHE A 38 -6.48 -0.48 13.20
N TRP A 39 -5.60 -1.46 13.21
CA TRP A 39 -5.67 -2.52 14.21
C TRP A 39 -4.30 -2.75 14.84
N ILE A 40 -4.31 -3.16 16.11
CA ILE A 40 -3.11 -3.43 16.87
C ILE A 40 -2.92 -4.93 16.96
N SER A 41 -2.03 -5.46 16.13
CA SER A 41 -1.63 -6.87 16.21
C SER A 41 -0.23 -7.02 15.62
N PRO A 42 0.70 -7.61 16.36
CA PRO A 42 2.05 -7.86 15.83
C PRO A 42 2.07 -8.91 14.73
N TYR A 43 0.98 -9.67 14.57
CA TYR A 43 0.87 -10.74 13.58
C TYR A 43 0.04 -10.35 12.36
N SER A 44 -0.64 -9.19 12.41
CA SER A 44 -1.48 -8.75 11.30
C SER A 44 -0.67 -7.93 10.31
N SER A 45 -0.90 -8.19 9.04
CA SER A 45 -0.37 -7.36 7.95
C SER A 45 -1.42 -6.34 7.52
N ASN A 46 -0.99 -5.34 6.76
CA ASN A 46 -1.90 -4.39 6.12
C ASN A 46 -2.75 -5.15 5.10
N THR A 47 -4.00 -4.80 4.98
CA THR A 47 -4.93 -5.45 4.08
C THR A 47 -6.09 -4.53 3.72
N VAL A 48 -7.01 -5.04 2.90
CA VAL A 48 -8.20 -4.30 2.48
C VAL A 48 -9.44 -5.11 2.80
N SER A 49 -10.59 -4.43 2.93
CA SER A 49 -11.87 -5.10 3.11
C SER A 49 -12.29 -5.81 1.82
N GLN A 50 -12.94 -6.99 1.96
CA GLN A 50 -13.37 -7.78 0.81
C GLN A 50 -14.52 -7.14 0.04
N ASP A 51 -15.32 -6.32 0.71
CA ASP A 51 -16.41 -5.55 0.07
C ASP A 51 -15.90 -4.24 -0.55
N GLY A 52 -14.61 -3.94 -0.40
CA GLY A 52 -13.99 -2.73 -0.93
C GLY A 52 -14.15 -1.52 -0.03
N GLY A 53 -13.37 -0.49 -0.30
CA GLY A 53 -13.50 0.82 0.34
C GLY A 53 -12.70 1.03 1.62
N THR A 54 -12.22 -0.01 2.30
CA THR A 54 -11.47 0.13 3.55
C THR A 54 -10.06 -0.44 3.44
N ILE A 55 -9.08 0.35 3.86
CA ILE A 55 -7.70 -0.09 4.06
C ILE A 55 -7.49 -0.31 5.55
N PHE A 56 -7.03 -1.51 5.95
CA PHE A 56 -6.68 -1.84 7.32
C PHE A 56 -5.17 -1.78 7.49
N ILE A 57 -4.71 -0.97 8.43
CA ILE A 57 -3.29 -0.76 8.69
C ILE A 57 -2.91 -1.37 10.04
N ALA A 58 -1.93 -2.27 10.02
CA ALA A 58 -1.39 -2.87 11.23
C ALA A 58 -0.41 -1.88 11.89
N THR A 59 -0.70 -1.49 13.13
CA THR A 59 0.04 -0.44 13.83
C THR A 59 1.06 -0.98 14.84
N GLY A 60 1.29 -2.29 14.87
CA GLY A 60 2.24 -2.91 15.81
C GLY A 60 3.71 -2.67 15.48
N ASP A 61 4.03 -2.23 14.27
CA ASP A 61 5.40 -1.96 13.84
C ASP A 61 5.71 -0.47 13.97
N VAL A 62 6.84 -0.14 14.60
CA VAL A 62 7.31 1.24 14.76
C VAL A 62 7.53 1.95 13.42
N LYS A 63 7.78 1.21 12.34
CA LYS A 63 7.89 1.75 10.97
C LYS A 63 6.64 2.50 10.54
N MET A 64 5.47 2.15 11.09
CA MET A 64 4.22 2.84 10.79
C MET A 64 4.15 4.27 11.35
N ASN A 65 5.11 4.69 12.18
CA ASN A 65 5.25 6.08 12.59
C ASN A 65 5.84 6.97 11.49
N SER A 66 6.47 6.39 10.47
CA SER A 66 6.96 7.13 9.32
C SER A 66 5.80 7.53 8.40
N ILE A 67 5.66 8.82 8.13
CA ILE A 67 4.62 9.31 7.20
C ILE A 67 4.91 8.82 5.77
N ASN A 68 6.18 8.75 5.37
CA ASN A 68 6.55 8.19 4.08
C ASN A 68 6.07 6.74 3.96
N ASN A 69 6.31 5.93 5.00
CA ASN A 69 5.87 4.53 5.00
C ASN A 69 4.35 4.41 4.99
N LEU A 70 3.65 5.22 5.79
CA LEU A 70 2.18 5.22 5.81
C LEU A 70 1.62 5.57 4.42
N ALA A 71 2.20 6.58 3.76
CA ALA A 71 1.81 6.94 2.39
C ALA A 71 2.03 5.77 1.42
N CYS A 72 3.18 5.09 1.52
CA CYS A 72 3.48 3.93 0.68
C CYS A 72 2.48 2.80 0.89
N VAL A 73 2.12 2.51 2.13
CA VAL A 73 1.12 1.49 2.46
C VAL A 73 -0.24 1.84 1.87
N ILE A 74 -0.67 3.09 2.02
CA ILE A 74 -1.96 3.55 1.46
C ILE A 74 -1.97 3.41 -0.06
N VAL A 75 -0.89 3.81 -0.73
CA VAL A 75 -0.75 3.67 -2.19
C VAL A 75 -0.80 2.20 -2.61
N HIS A 76 -0.06 1.34 -1.93
CA HIS A 76 -0.02 -0.11 -2.19
C HIS A 76 -1.42 -0.71 -2.04
N GLU A 77 -2.06 -0.50 -0.91
CA GLU A 77 -3.37 -1.10 -0.61
C GLU A 77 -4.48 -0.51 -1.49
N SER A 78 -4.33 0.73 -1.96
CA SER A 78 -5.30 1.33 -2.89
C SER A 78 -5.36 0.57 -4.22
N LEU A 79 -4.26 -0.02 -4.66
CA LEU A 79 -4.26 -0.82 -5.88
C LEU A 79 -4.99 -2.16 -5.67
N HIS A 80 -4.87 -2.77 -4.49
CA HIS A 80 -5.69 -3.93 -4.15
C HIS A 80 -7.19 -3.58 -4.19
N LEU A 81 -7.59 -2.43 -3.64
CA LEU A 81 -8.99 -1.96 -3.71
C LEU A 81 -9.43 -1.75 -5.15
N TYR A 82 -8.56 -1.19 -5.97
CA TYR A 82 -8.85 -1.00 -7.39
C TYR A 82 -9.16 -2.33 -8.07
N TYR A 83 -8.37 -3.38 -7.81
CA TYR A 83 -8.60 -4.69 -8.41
C TYR A 83 -9.84 -5.41 -7.87
N LEU A 84 -10.31 -5.07 -6.66
CA LEU A 84 -11.60 -5.54 -6.18
C LEU A 84 -12.75 -4.94 -6.99
N LEU A 85 -12.64 -3.66 -7.37
CA LEU A 85 -13.65 -2.97 -8.19
C LEU A 85 -13.53 -3.29 -9.68
N HIS A 86 -12.32 -3.58 -10.14
CA HIS A 86 -12.01 -3.85 -11.56
C HIS A 86 -11.22 -5.16 -11.66
N PRO A 87 -11.87 -6.32 -11.43
CA PRO A 87 -11.18 -7.60 -11.41
C PRO A 87 -10.53 -7.93 -12.75
N VAL A 88 -9.34 -8.51 -12.70
CA VAL A 88 -8.64 -9.04 -13.87
C VAL A 88 -8.21 -10.48 -13.56
N GLU A 89 -7.97 -11.25 -14.60
CA GLU A 89 -7.50 -12.62 -14.46
C GLU A 89 -6.02 -12.60 -14.06
N GLN A 90 -5.75 -12.88 -12.78
CA GLN A 90 -4.40 -12.92 -12.23
C GLN A 90 -4.40 -13.69 -10.91
N SER A 91 -3.24 -14.24 -10.54
CA SER A 91 -3.07 -14.86 -9.23
C SER A 91 -2.87 -13.80 -8.16
N GLN A 92 -2.98 -14.19 -6.88
CA GLN A 92 -2.68 -13.31 -5.75
C GLN A 92 -1.23 -12.82 -5.78
N ASP A 93 -0.28 -13.68 -6.16
CA ASP A 93 1.13 -13.30 -6.25
C ASP A 93 1.36 -12.29 -7.37
N GLU A 94 0.67 -12.44 -8.51
CA GLU A 94 0.74 -11.49 -9.61
C GLU A 94 0.15 -10.13 -9.22
N GLU A 95 -0.97 -10.11 -8.49
CA GLU A 95 -1.57 -8.88 -7.99
C GLU A 95 -0.62 -8.18 -7.01
N GLU A 96 -0.06 -8.93 -6.05
CA GLU A 96 0.87 -8.39 -5.07
C GLU A 96 2.13 -7.83 -5.74
N LEU A 97 2.63 -8.51 -6.77
CA LEU A 97 3.77 -8.03 -7.56
C LEU A 97 3.47 -6.67 -8.18
N LYS A 98 2.29 -6.52 -8.79
CA LYS A 98 1.86 -5.24 -9.36
C LYS A 98 1.76 -4.15 -8.31
N CYS A 99 1.25 -4.48 -7.13
CA CYS A 99 1.13 -3.53 -6.03
C CYS A 99 2.50 -3.04 -5.53
N TYR A 100 3.50 -3.92 -5.45
CA TYR A 100 4.86 -3.52 -5.09
C TYR A 100 5.56 -2.72 -6.19
N ILE A 101 5.32 -3.02 -7.45
CA ILE A 101 5.83 -2.20 -8.56
C ILE A 101 5.27 -0.79 -8.46
N TYR A 102 3.98 -0.68 -8.21
CA TYR A 102 3.27 0.59 -8.06
C TYR A 102 3.80 1.38 -6.85
N GLU A 103 3.99 0.69 -5.72
CA GLU A 103 4.57 1.28 -4.51
C GLU A 103 6.00 1.77 -4.76
N LEU A 104 6.83 0.97 -5.44
CA LEU A 104 8.22 1.34 -5.73
C LEU A 104 8.30 2.58 -6.63
N ASP A 105 7.43 2.67 -7.64
CA ASP A 105 7.35 3.85 -8.49
C ASP A 105 7.01 5.10 -7.67
N PHE A 106 6.12 4.98 -6.70
CA PHE A 106 5.78 6.06 -5.79
C PHE A 106 6.98 6.43 -4.89
N ILE A 107 7.66 5.44 -4.31
CA ILE A 107 8.84 5.67 -3.46
C ILE A 107 9.90 6.49 -4.20
N LYS A 108 10.14 6.18 -5.46
CA LYS A 108 11.14 6.88 -6.28
C LYS A 108 10.83 8.35 -6.49
N LYS A 109 9.57 8.75 -6.32
CA LYS A 109 9.12 10.14 -6.46
C LYS A 109 9.15 10.90 -5.14
N LEU A 110 9.26 10.21 -4.00
CA LEU A 110 9.27 10.85 -2.69
C LEU A 110 10.49 11.79 -2.55
N PRO A 111 10.32 12.97 -1.93
CA PRO A 111 11.44 13.93 -1.78
C PRO A 111 12.57 13.41 -0.89
N THR A 112 12.22 12.78 0.24
CA THR A 112 13.20 12.34 1.24
C THR A 112 12.79 10.99 1.83
N PRO A 113 12.77 9.91 1.00
CA PRO A 113 12.38 8.59 1.52
C PRO A 113 13.48 8.01 2.40
N GLU A 114 13.08 7.29 3.43
CA GLU A 114 14.02 6.49 4.20
C GLU A 114 14.59 5.37 3.32
N PRO A 115 15.90 5.06 3.39
CA PRO A 115 16.52 4.04 2.52
C PRO A 115 15.88 2.65 2.63
N TRP A 116 15.37 2.29 3.81
CA TRP A 116 14.75 0.98 4.04
C TRP A 116 13.41 0.81 3.30
N LEU A 117 12.72 1.90 2.94
CA LEU A 117 11.48 1.83 2.16
C LEU A 117 11.73 1.18 0.80
N GLN A 118 12.70 1.70 0.06
CA GLN A 118 13.04 1.18 -1.27
C GLN A 118 13.61 -0.23 -1.16
N ALA A 119 14.50 -0.48 -0.20
CA ALA A 119 15.10 -1.78 0.02
C ALA A 119 14.03 -2.85 0.29
N ASN A 120 13.05 -2.54 1.14
CA ASN A 120 11.96 -3.45 1.46
C ASN A 120 11.11 -3.79 0.22
N ALA A 121 10.73 -2.78 -0.55
CA ALA A 121 9.92 -2.98 -1.76
C ALA A 121 10.68 -3.84 -2.79
N ILE A 122 11.96 -3.59 -2.99
CA ILE A 122 12.80 -4.37 -3.91
C ILE A 122 12.92 -5.82 -3.44
N GLU A 123 13.10 -6.05 -2.15
CA GLU A 123 13.15 -7.41 -1.58
C GLU A 123 11.86 -8.18 -1.88
N GLN A 124 10.71 -7.55 -1.67
CA GLN A 124 9.42 -8.17 -1.97
C GLN A 124 9.23 -8.43 -3.47
N LEU A 125 9.67 -7.51 -4.32
CA LEU A 125 9.64 -7.70 -5.77
C LEU A 125 10.44 -8.91 -6.21
N HIS A 126 11.65 -9.07 -5.68
CA HIS A 126 12.50 -10.23 -6.02
C HIS A 126 11.85 -11.53 -5.58
N LYS A 127 11.30 -11.57 -4.37
CA LYS A 127 10.59 -12.74 -3.83
C LYS A 127 9.40 -13.13 -4.70
N LEU A 128 8.55 -12.17 -5.04
CA LEU A 128 7.34 -12.40 -5.83
C LEU A 128 7.67 -12.76 -7.27
N THR A 129 8.72 -12.18 -7.85
CA THR A 129 9.19 -12.51 -9.19
C THR A 129 9.61 -13.97 -9.26
N ARG A 130 10.33 -14.47 -8.24
CA ARG A 130 10.70 -15.89 -8.18
C ARG A 130 9.48 -16.80 -8.07
N LEU A 131 8.50 -16.43 -7.23
CA LEU A 131 7.28 -17.21 -7.04
C LEU A 131 6.44 -17.29 -8.31
N THR A 132 6.27 -16.18 -9.02
CA THR A 132 5.48 -16.15 -10.27
C THR A 132 6.16 -16.94 -11.38
N LYS A 133 7.49 -16.86 -11.50
CA LYS A 133 8.25 -17.67 -12.46
C LYS A 133 8.15 -19.16 -12.20
N THR A 134 8.24 -19.57 -10.94
CA THR A 134 8.11 -20.98 -10.55
C THR A 134 6.74 -21.54 -10.96
N LYS A 135 5.66 -20.77 -10.71
CA LYS A 135 4.30 -21.18 -11.09
C LYS A 135 4.12 -21.28 -12.60
N GLN A 136 4.75 -20.38 -13.38
CA GLN A 136 4.65 -20.41 -14.84
C GLN A 136 5.37 -21.61 -15.46
N ASN A 137 6.38 -22.16 -14.78
CA ASN A 137 7.15 -23.31 -15.26
C ASN A 137 6.56 -24.66 -14.81
N GLU A 138 5.51 -24.64 -14.02
CA GLU A 138 4.75 -25.84 -13.66
C GLU A 138 3.69 -26.13 -14.74
#